data_a9acda4153e1973748967f6116e43837
#
_entry.id   a9acda4153e1973748967f6116e43837
#
_cell.length_a   1.000
_cell.length_b   1.000
_cell.length_c   1.000
_cell.angle_alpha   90.00
_cell.angle_beta   90.00
_cell.angle_gamma   90.00
#
_symmetry.space_group_name_H-M   'P 1'
#
loop_
_entity.id
_entity.type
_entity.pdbx_description
1 polymer ?
#
loop_
_entity_poly.entity_id
_entity_poly.type
_entity_poly.pdbx_seq_one_letter_code
_entity_poly.pdbx_strand_id
1 'polypeptide(L)' 'DHTKEPGKVTGQTTFQDMLDWGISQEAIEQVIGESLPDVGLVIKDWITSKGLTFSSYKTALEGLYTQLP' A
#
# COMPACT_ATOMS: atom_id res chain seq x y z
N ASP A 1 -18.44 1.57 4.29
CA ASP A 1 -18.67 0.82 3.20
C ASP A 1 -17.57 -0.11 2.83
N HIS A 2 -17.90 -1.08 2.20
CA HIS A 2 -17.13 -2.19 1.97
C HIS A 2 -16.55 -2.25 0.63
N THR A 3 -16.24 -1.17 0.09
CA THR A 3 -15.79 -1.13 -1.27
C THR A 3 -14.35 -1.52 -1.44
N LYS A 4 -13.54 -1.57 -0.38
CA LYS A 4 -12.13 -1.91 -0.48
C LYS A 4 -11.92 -3.37 -0.17
N GLU A 5 -11.47 -4.12 -1.15
CA GLU A 5 -11.22 -5.54 -0.97
C GLU A 5 -9.81 -5.77 -0.44
N PRO A 6 -9.63 -6.65 0.57
CA PRO A 6 -8.29 -6.96 1.06
C PRO A 6 -7.42 -7.48 -0.06
N GLY A 7 -6.17 -7.04 -0.07
CA GLY A 7 -5.21 -7.49 -1.07
C GLY A 7 -5.29 -6.77 -2.40
N LYS A 8 -6.21 -5.82 -2.54
CA LYS A 8 -6.37 -5.13 -3.81
C LYS A 8 -6.08 -3.65 -3.62
N VAL A 9 -4.98 -3.19 -4.18
CA VAL A 9 -4.59 -1.79 -4.09
C VAL A 9 -5.26 -1.00 -5.21
N THR A 10 -6.04 0.01 -4.84
CA THR A 10 -6.75 0.84 -5.80
C THR A 10 -6.36 2.29 -5.61
N GLY A 11 -6.96 3.17 -6.38
CA GLY A 11 -6.71 4.60 -6.24
C GLY A 11 -7.24 5.19 -4.94
N GLN A 12 -7.92 4.40 -4.12
CA GLN A 12 -8.46 4.87 -2.84
C GLN A 12 -7.85 4.16 -1.65
N THR A 13 -6.97 3.17 -1.87
CA THR A 13 -6.36 2.42 -0.80
C THR A 13 -5.35 3.29 -0.04
N THR A 14 -5.43 3.26 1.29
CA THR A 14 -4.47 3.97 2.14
C THR A 14 -3.49 2.99 2.74
N PHE A 15 -2.42 3.53 3.35
CA PHE A 15 -1.47 2.67 4.06
C PHE A 15 -2.15 1.98 5.24
N GLN A 16 -3.10 2.67 5.88
CA GLN A 16 -3.84 2.07 6.99
C GLN A 16 -4.60 0.82 6.53
N ASP A 17 -5.18 0.87 5.32
CA ASP A 17 -5.88 -0.28 4.78
C ASP A 17 -4.94 -1.49 4.69
N MET A 18 -3.70 -1.27 4.26
CA MET A 18 -2.75 -2.37 4.16
C MET A 18 -2.41 -2.95 5.53
N LEU A 19 -2.29 -2.11 6.54
CA LEU A 19 -2.05 -2.59 7.89
C LEU A 19 -3.24 -3.39 8.39
N ASP A 20 -4.45 -2.95 8.05
CA ASP A 20 -5.68 -3.66 8.44
C ASP A 20 -5.76 -5.03 7.77
N TRP A 21 -5.16 -5.18 6.59
CA TRP A 21 -5.13 -6.46 5.90
C TRP A 21 -4.15 -7.45 6.55
N GLY A 22 -3.36 -6.98 7.51
CA GLY A 22 -2.37 -7.83 8.18
C GLY A 22 -0.96 -7.69 7.63
N ILE A 23 -0.73 -6.77 6.71
CA ILE A 23 0.62 -6.53 6.18
C ILE A 23 1.39 -5.73 7.22
N SER A 24 2.62 -6.15 7.50
CA SER A 24 3.42 -5.46 8.51
C SER A 24 3.95 -4.13 7.97
N GLN A 25 4.16 -3.20 8.88
CA GLN A 25 4.74 -1.91 8.53
C GLN A 25 6.09 -2.09 7.87
N GLU A 26 6.90 -3.01 8.37
CA GLU A 26 8.23 -3.25 7.80
C GLU A 26 8.16 -3.70 6.34
N ALA A 27 7.20 -4.56 6.03
CA ALA A 27 7.06 -5.03 4.66
C ALA A 27 6.72 -3.87 3.72
N ILE A 28 5.82 -3.00 4.15
CA ILE A 28 5.45 -1.83 3.36
C ILE A 28 6.67 -0.95 3.16
N GLU A 29 7.43 -0.70 4.21
CA GLU A 29 8.61 0.16 4.13
C GLU A 29 9.66 -0.39 3.20
N GLN A 30 9.79 -1.71 3.12
CA GLN A 30 10.73 -2.30 2.18
C GLN A 30 10.35 -2.04 0.74
N VAL A 31 9.05 -2.02 0.46
CA VAL A 31 8.58 -1.75 -0.90
C VAL A 31 8.75 -0.28 -1.26
N ILE A 32 8.38 0.62 -0.34
CA ILE A 32 8.45 2.05 -0.64
C ILE A 32 9.85 2.63 -0.47
N GLY A 33 10.74 1.91 0.20
CA GLY A 33 12.13 2.32 0.33
C GLY A 33 12.40 3.39 1.36
N GLU A 34 11.44 3.69 2.23
CA GLU A 34 11.62 4.68 3.28
C GLU A 34 10.64 4.41 4.41
N SER A 35 10.75 5.17 5.48
CA SER A 35 9.85 5.01 6.62
C SER A 35 8.40 5.24 6.21
N LEU A 36 7.49 4.51 6.85
CA LEU A 36 6.08 4.62 6.55
C LEU A 36 5.60 6.05 6.80
N PRO A 37 4.97 6.67 5.80
CA PRO A 37 4.44 8.02 5.99
C PRO A 37 3.12 7.95 6.75
N ASP A 38 2.36 9.05 6.73
CA ASP A 38 1.06 9.11 7.37
C ASP A 38 0.18 7.98 6.81
N VAL A 39 -0.29 7.09 7.69
CA VAL A 39 -1.10 5.96 7.25
C VAL A 39 -2.44 6.39 6.67
N GLY A 40 -2.87 7.61 6.95
CA GLY A 40 -4.09 8.15 6.35
C GLY A 40 -3.94 8.60 4.92
N LEU A 41 -2.70 8.63 4.41
CA LEU A 41 -2.48 9.02 3.02
C LEU A 41 -2.93 7.92 2.07
N VAL A 42 -3.56 8.32 0.96
CA VAL A 42 -3.85 7.39 -0.11
C VAL A 42 -2.54 7.01 -0.78
N ILE A 43 -2.32 5.71 -0.97
CA ILE A 43 -1.06 5.22 -1.52
C ILE A 43 -0.79 5.84 -2.89
N LYS A 44 -1.80 5.93 -3.74
CA LYS A 44 -1.65 6.50 -5.06
C LYS A 44 -1.17 7.96 -4.99
N ASP A 45 -1.75 8.73 -4.07
CA ASP A 45 -1.36 10.12 -3.91
C ASP A 45 0.09 10.24 -3.46
N TRP A 46 0.51 9.38 -2.54
CA TRP A 46 1.88 9.39 -2.07
C TRP A 46 2.84 9.09 -3.22
N ILE A 47 2.53 8.04 -4.01
CA ILE A 47 3.38 7.64 -5.12
C ILE A 47 3.46 8.75 -6.16
N THR A 48 2.32 9.37 -6.47
CA THR A 48 2.28 10.46 -7.43
C THR A 48 3.11 11.65 -6.95
N SER A 49 3.03 11.96 -5.66
CA SER A 49 3.78 13.09 -5.11
C SER A 49 5.29 12.85 -5.14
N LYS A 50 5.71 11.59 -5.18
CA LYS A 50 7.12 11.24 -5.28
C LYS A 50 7.58 11.14 -6.74
N GLY A 51 6.68 11.28 -7.69
CA GLY A 51 7.04 11.17 -9.10
C GLY A 51 7.24 9.74 -9.56
N LEU A 52 6.68 8.78 -8.84
CA LEU A 52 6.84 7.35 -9.13
C LEU A 52 5.64 6.82 -9.89
N THR A 53 5.76 5.59 -10.39
CA THR A 53 4.70 4.95 -11.16
C THR A 53 3.83 4.10 -10.23
N PHE A 54 2.55 4.43 -10.17
CA PHE A 54 1.63 3.72 -9.28
C PHE A 54 1.54 2.23 -9.59
N SER A 55 1.45 1.87 -10.87
CA SER A 55 1.24 0.47 -11.23
C SER A 55 2.38 -0.43 -10.78
N SER A 56 3.61 0.08 -10.80
CA SER A 56 4.76 -0.70 -10.32
C SER A 56 4.63 -0.99 -8.83
N TYR A 57 4.25 0.03 -8.07
CA TYR A 57 4.10 -0.13 -6.63
C TYR A 57 2.86 -0.95 -6.28
N LYS A 58 1.78 -0.77 -7.05
CA LYS A 58 0.57 -1.53 -6.85
C LYS A 58 0.85 -3.03 -6.88
N THR A 59 1.56 -3.50 -7.89
CA THR A 59 1.87 -4.92 -8.02
C THR A 59 2.71 -5.42 -6.84
N ALA A 60 3.73 -4.64 -6.46
CA ALA A 60 4.59 -5.03 -5.35
C ALA A 60 3.82 -5.08 -4.03
N LEU A 61 2.97 -4.09 -3.80
CA LEU A 61 2.21 -4.02 -2.56
C LEU A 61 1.17 -5.14 -2.48
N GLU A 62 0.51 -5.43 -3.58
CA GLU A 62 -0.44 -6.54 -3.61
C GLU A 62 0.27 -7.87 -3.38
N GLY A 63 1.51 -7.98 -3.84
CA GLY A 63 2.30 -9.18 -3.61
C GLY A 63 2.57 -9.41 -2.13
N LEU A 64 2.69 -8.35 -1.35
CA LEU A 64 2.89 -8.50 0.09
C LEU A 64 1.70 -9.20 0.74
N TYR A 65 0.50 -8.86 0.33
CA TYR A 65 -0.68 -9.51 0.87
C TYR A 65 -0.73 -10.98 0.47
N THR A 66 -0.39 -11.27 -0.77
CA THR A 66 -0.39 -12.64 -1.28
C THR A 66 0.60 -13.53 -0.50
N GLN A 67 1.67 -12.94 0.02
CA GLN A 67 2.69 -13.67 0.75
C GLN A 67 2.37 -13.86 2.23
N LEU A 68 1.27 -13.32 2.71
CA LEU A 68 0.90 -13.49 4.11
C LEU A 68 0.57 -14.96 4.38
N PRO A 69 0.86 -15.44 5.59
CA PRO A 69 0.58 -16.83 5.97
C PRO A 69 -0.91 -17.14 5.94
#